data_7e0b7a6e8c8eb78ac1d5869976f0a5ea
#
_entry.id   7e0b7a6e8c8eb78ac1d5869976f0a5ea
#
_cell.length_a   1.000
_cell.length_b   1.000
_cell.length_c   1.000
_cell.angle_alpha   90.00
_cell.angle_beta   90.00
_cell.angle_gamma   90.00
#
_symmetry.space_group_name_H-M   'P 1'
#
loop_
_entity.id
_entity.type
_entity.pdbx_description
1 polymer ?
#
loop_
_entity_poly.entity_id
_entity_poly.type
_entity_poly.pdbx_seq_one_letter_code
_entity_poly.pdbx_strand_id
1 'polypeptide(L)'
;MTMPRAIDFLGIGGIGMSALARWALAQGMSVSGYDKTPSPLTDALRAEGARVRFDDRPEAAPADTATWVIYTPAIPEQHPHLRPALER
;
A
#
# COMPACT_ATOMS: atom_id res chain seq x y z
N MET A 1 14.59 -16.98 1.44
CA MET A 1 14.16 -15.58 1.52
C MET A 1 12.94 -15.46 2.43
N THR A 2 12.96 -14.53 3.34
CA THR A 2 11.86 -14.34 4.29
C THR A 2 10.87 -13.32 3.72
N MET A 3 9.60 -13.69 3.67
CA MET A 3 8.54 -12.76 3.25
C MET A 3 8.23 -11.77 4.38
N PRO A 4 7.86 -10.53 4.05
CA PRO A 4 7.47 -9.56 5.07
C PRO A 4 6.15 -9.96 5.73
N ARG A 5 5.92 -9.46 6.94
CA ARG A 5 4.62 -9.63 7.59
C ARG A 5 3.60 -8.60 7.12
N ALA A 6 4.08 -7.48 6.62
CA ALA A 6 3.24 -6.36 6.22
C ALA A 6 3.76 -5.73 4.93
N ILE A 7 2.85 -5.35 4.06
CA ILE A 7 3.16 -4.64 2.82
C ILE A 7 2.23 -3.44 2.72
N ASP A 8 2.81 -2.31 2.33
CA ASP A 8 2.08 -1.08 2.03
C ASP A 8 2.16 -0.80 0.53
N PHE A 9 1.01 -0.70 -0.12
CA PHE A 9 0.93 -0.52 -1.57
C PHE A 9 0.56 0.93 -1.89
N LEU A 10 1.45 1.66 -2.54
CA LEU A 10 1.17 3.02 -2.99
C LEU A 10 0.63 2.99 -4.41
N GLY A 11 -0.62 3.42 -4.56
CA GLY A 11 -1.41 3.23 -5.77
C GLY A 11 -2.21 1.94 -5.73
N ILE A 12 -2.69 1.56 -4.56
CA ILE A 12 -3.33 0.25 -4.32
C ILE A 12 -4.57 0.00 -5.17
N GLY A 13 -5.24 1.07 -5.63
CA GLY A 13 -6.42 0.97 -6.48
C GLY A 13 -6.12 0.64 -7.94
N GLY A 14 -4.86 0.58 -8.34
CA GLY A 14 -4.48 0.15 -9.68
C GLY A 14 -4.77 -1.34 -9.90
N ILE A 15 -5.05 -1.73 -11.16
CA ILE A 15 -5.43 -3.11 -11.46
C ILE A 15 -4.34 -4.10 -11.05
N GLY A 16 -3.11 -3.85 -11.45
CA GLY A 16 -1.98 -4.72 -11.09
C GLY A 16 -1.69 -4.70 -9.60
N MET A 17 -1.72 -3.53 -8.97
CA MET A 17 -1.45 -3.39 -7.54
C MET A 17 -2.51 -4.06 -6.69
N SER A 18 -3.78 -3.95 -7.07
CA SER A 18 -4.86 -4.60 -6.32
C SER A 18 -4.76 -6.12 -6.40
N ALA A 19 -4.31 -6.67 -7.53
CA ALA A 19 -4.07 -8.10 -7.65
C ALA A 19 -2.96 -8.57 -6.70
N LEU A 20 -1.87 -7.81 -6.61
CA LEU A 20 -0.78 -8.10 -5.66
C LEU A 20 -1.26 -7.99 -4.22
N ALA A 21 -2.07 -6.98 -3.91
CA ALA A 21 -2.63 -6.80 -2.57
C ALA A 21 -3.49 -8.00 -2.17
N ARG A 22 -4.32 -8.49 -3.09
CA ARG A 22 -5.13 -9.68 -2.84
C ARG A 22 -4.28 -10.92 -2.62
N TRP A 23 -3.22 -11.06 -3.40
CA TRP A 23 -2.28 -12.16 -3.19
C TRP A 23 -1.67 -12.10 -1.80
N ALA A 24 -1.23 -10.92 -1.36
CA ALA A 24 -0.63 -10.74 -0.05
C ALA A 24 -1.62 -11.08 1.07
N LEU A 25 -2.88 -10.63 0.93
CA LEU A 25 -3.93 -10.98 1.91
C LEU A 25 -4.13 -12.50 1.98
N ALA A 26 -4.13 -13.17 0.83
CA ALA A 26 -4.28 -14.62 0.79
C ALA A 26 -3.11 -15.35 1.46
N GLN A 27 -1.93 -14.74 1.48
CA GLN A 27 -0.76 -15.27 2.18
C GLN A 27 -0.76 -14.98 3.68
N GLY A 28 -1.78 -14.30 4.18
CA GLY A 28 -1.87 -13.96 5.60
C GLY A 28 -1.07 -12.72 5.99
N MET A 29 -0.62 -11.94 5.04
CA MET A 29 0.11 -10.71 5.34
C MET A 29 -0.84 -9.58 5.73
N SER A 30 -0.35 -8.67 6.55
CA SER A 30 -1.03 -7.41 6.83
C SER A 30 -0.87 -6.50 5.62
N VAL A 31 -1.98 -6.03 5.05
CA VAL A 31 -1.97 -5.21 3.84
C VAL A 31 -2.55 -3.84 4.13
N SER A 32 -1.81 -2.83 3.75
CA SER A 32 -2.27 -1.45 3.75
C SER A 32 -1.98 -0.83 2.40
N GLY A 33 -2.52 0.35 2.14
CA GLY A 33 -2.19 1.03 0.91
C GLY A 33 -2.76 2.43 0.86
N TYR A 34 -2.19 3.18 -0.07
CA TYR A 34 -2.63 4.53 -0.39
C TYR A 34 -3.14 4.57 -1.83
N ASP A 35 -4.21 5.33 -2.04
CA ASP A 35 -4.63 5.73 -3.37
C ASP A 35 -5.11 7.18 -3.32
N LYS A 36 -4.97 7.88 -4.42
CA LYS A 36 -5.42 9.27 -4.51
C LYS A 36 -6.93 9.34 -4.55
N THR A 37 -7.60 8.35 -5.13
CA THR A 37 -9.01 8.40 -5.45
C THR A 37 -9.73 7.15 -4.97
N PRO A 38 -10.81 7.29 -4.18
CA PRO A 38 -11.68 6.17 -3.87
C PRO A 38 -12.28 5.56 -5.15
N SER A 39 -12.45 4.24 -5.16
CA SER A 39 -12.97 3.53 -6.31
C SER A 39 -13.67 2.25 -5.85
N PRO A 40 -14.48 1.60 -6.71
CA PRO A 40 -15.03 0.29 -6.37
C PRO A 40 -13.95 -0.74 -6.02
N LEU A 41 -12.77 -0.62 -6.63
CA LEU A 41 -11.65 -1.52 -6.36
C LEU A 41 -11.08 -1.30 -4.96
N THR A 42 -10.91 -0.05 -4.52
CA THR A 42 -10.46 0.23 -3.15
C THR A 42 -11.50 -0.18 -2.12
N ASP A 43 -12.80 -0.05 -2.45
CA ASP A 43 -13.87 -0.50 -1.56
C ASP A 43 -13.81 -2.03 -1.40
N ALA A 44 -13.60 -2.76 -2.49
CA ALA A 44 -13.50 -4.21 -2.44
C ALA A 44 -12.29 -4.66 -1.59
N LEU A 45 -11.15 -4.00 -1.76
CA LEU A 45 -9.95 -4.30 -0.97
C LEU A 45 -10.19 -4.08 0.53
N ARG A 46 -10.88 -3.00 0.90
CA ARG A 46 -11.25 -2.77 2.30
C ARG A 46 -12.12 -3.89 2.85
N ALA A 47 -13.11 -4.31 2.06
CA ALA A 47 -13.99 -5.40 2.47
C ALA A 47 -13.23 -6.72 2.63
N GLU A 48 -12.15 -6.90 1.88
CA GLU A 48 -11.30 -8.09 1.93
C GLU A 48 -10.24 -8.04 3.01
N GLY A 49 -10.12 -6.93 3.73
CA GLY A 49 -9.23 -6.82 4.89
C GLY A 49 -8.05 -5.87 4.75
N ALA A 50 -7.89 -5.20 3.62
CA ALA A 50 -6.84 -4.21 3.45
C ALA A 50 -7.22 -2.90 4.14
N ARG A 51 -6.23 -2.23 4.70
CA ARG A 51 -6.40 -0.88 5.25
C ARG A 51 -6.01 0.13 4.18
N VAL A 52 -7.00 0.74 3.54
CA VAL A 52 -6.79 1.71 2.47
C VAL A 52 -6.97 3.12 3.00
N ARG A 53 -6.04 4.00 2.66
CA ARG A 53 -6.08 5.41 3.02
C ARG A 53 -6.01 6.28 1.77
N PHE A 54 -6.64 7.44 1.84
CA PHE A 54 -6.63 8.46 0.78
C PHE A 54 -5.94 9.73 1.24
N ASP A 55 -5.48 9.75 2.47
CA ASP A 55 -4.80 10.86 3.11
C ASP A 55 -3.30 10.75 2.84
N ASP A 56 -2.72 11.77 2.22
CA ASP A 56 -1.30 11.79 1.86
C ASP A 56 -0.41 12.45 2.91
N ARG A 57 -0.95 12.82 4.07
CA ARG A 57 -0.12 13.36 5.15
C ARG A 57 0.91 12.33 5.59
N PRO A 58 2.14 12.76 5.92
CA PRO A 58 3.21 11.81 6.28
C PRO A 58 2.82 10.86 7.43
N GLU A 59 2.10 11.36 8.42
CA GLU A 59 1.70 10.56 9.58
C GLU A 59 0.65 9.49 9.26
N ALA A 60 0.03 9.54 8.10
CA ALA A 60 -0.92 8.50 7.68
C ALA A 60 -0.21 7.25 7.16
N ALA A 61 1.07 7.33 6.84
CA ALA A 61 1.83 6.19 6.37
C ALA A 61 2.20 5.26 7.54
N PRO A 62 2.37 3.94 7.28
CA PRO A 62 2.83 3.03 8.32
C PRO A 62 4.18 3.46 8.87
N ALA A 63 4.31 3.45 10.20
CA ALA A 63 5.54 3.84 10.88
C ALA A 63 6.56 2.72 10.96
N ASP A 64 6.14 1.46 10.84
CA ASP A 64 7.01 0.30 10.97
C ASP A 64 7.91 0.18 9.75
N THR A 65 9.22 0.34 9.94
CA THR A 65 10.21 0.27 8.88
C THR A 65 10.42 -1.15 8.34
N ALA A 66 9.91 -2.17 9.02
CA ALA A 66 9.93 -3.55 8.52
C ALA A 66 8.85 -3.79 7.47
N THR A 67 7.88 -2.88 7.33
CA THR A 67 6.86 -2.96 6.28
C THR A 67 7.50 -2.72 4.92
N TRP A 68 7.26 -3.63 3.98
CA TRP A 68 7.68 -3.41 2.60
C TRP A 68 6.76 -2.39 1.94
N VAL A 69 7.34 -1.53 1.12
CA VAL A 69 6.58 -0.56 0.34
C VAL A 69 6.71 -0.92 -1.13
N ILE A 70 5.58 -1.18 -1.76
CA ILE A 70 5.50 -1.47 -3.20
C ILE A 70 4.75 -0.31 -3.86
N TYR A 71 5.31 0.21 -4.93
CA TYR A 71 4.75 1.40 -5.60
C TYR A 71 4.86 1.27 -7.11
N THR A 72 4.08 2.10 -7.80
CA THR A 72 4.11 2.18 -9.27
C THR A 72 4.84 3.45 -9.71
N PRO A 73 5.32 3.52 -10.96
CA PRO A 73 5.91 4.74 -11.50
C PRO A 73 4.96 5.95 -11.49
N ALA A 74 3.66 5.73 -11.34
CA ALA A 74 2.69 6.82 -11.23
C ALA A 74 2.82 7.59 -9.91
N ILE A 75 3.45 7.01 -8.90
CA ILE A 75 3.67 7.68 -7.61
C ILE A 75 4.93 8.52 -7.71
N PRO A 76 4.86 9.85 -7.53
CA PRO A 76 6.07 10.69 -7.57
C PRO A 76 7.03 10.34 -6.44
N GLU A 77 8.33 10.40 -6.71
CA GLU A 77 9.36 10.13 -5.69
C GLU A 77 9.24 11.05 -4.48
N GLN A 78 8.69 12.24 -4.66
CA GLN A 78 8.50 13.20 -3.58
C GLN A 78 7.26 12.94 -2.74
N HIS A 79 6.46 11.94 -3.10
CA HIS A 79 5.24 11.63 -2.35
C HIS A 79 5.57 11.37 -0.87
N PRO A 80 4.81 11.97 0.07
CA PRO A 80 5.10 11.86 1.51
C PRO A 80 5.17 10.43 2.05
N HIS A 81 4.51 9.48 1.39
CA HIS A 81 4.54 8.07 1.81
C HIS A 81 5.63 7.26 1.11
N LEU A 82 6.15 7.74 -0.01
CA LEU A 82 7.19 7.04 -0.76
C LEU A 82 8.59 7.52 -0.35
N ARG A 83 8.79 8.82 -0.25
CA ARG A 83 10.11 9.39 -0.02
C ARG A 83 10.82 8.80 1.20
N PRO A 84 10.17 8.70 2.37
CA PRO A 84 10.82 8.09 3.53
C PRO A 84 11.23 6.63 3.30
N ALA A 85 10.44 5.88 2.53
CA ALA A 85 10.76 4.49 2.22
C ALA A 85 11.99 4.39 1.31
N LEU A 86 12.13 5.30 0.36
CA LEU A 86 13.30 5.32 -0.54
C LEU A 86 14.59 5.68 0.21
N GLU A 87 14.49 6.36 1.33
CA GLU A 87 15.63 6.83 2.11
C GLU A 87 16.07 5.85 3.21
N ARG A 88 15.35 4.77 3.39
CA ARG A 88 15.68 3.74 4.40
C ARG A 88 16.87 2.91 4.00
#